data_9928e0d350b7ba3bedbb83122213d528
#
_entry.id   9928e0d350b7ba3bedbb83122213d528
#
_cell.length_a   1.000
_cell.length_b   1.000
_cell.length_c   1.000
_cell.angle_alpha   90.00
_cell.angle_beta   90.00
_cell.angle_gamma   90.00
#
_symmetry.space_group_name_H-M   'P 1'
#
loop_
_entity.id
_entity.type
_entity.pdbx_description
1 polymer ?
#
loop_
_entity_poly.entity_id
_entity_poly.type
_entity_poly.pdbx_seq_one_letter_code
_entity_poly.pdbx_strand_id
1 'polypeptide(L)'
;MAVPDVLRDDVERTLNEPAILWDRFRSATVLVTGATGVIGNGIARVLCAANVSKDLDLTVVAQGRDIVKGRRLEAELDVRFLAAGVRELSLATSGLDKADFVFHTAGVTSSACMVAQPQEVLETAVDGTRNVLDLAVALGASSVVYVSSMEVYGQGLAGLVAESDLGSLDPDGPRSSYPEGKRRAEALSAAYATKYGLHTTNARLGLTFGAGVPNDLDNTRVPLQFARSVLAGHDIELHTDGAGVTNVCYLADAVRALLLLATKGAAGEAYNVANSQASMTIRQMAEVVAREVAGGTINVVVKKPEDLESRGYAPPSSYRLATGKIRALGWEPRYGMAEMYQRMIASWRS
;
A
#
# COMPACT_ATOMS: atom_id res chain seq x y z
N MET A 1 1.19 -12.36 -21.41
CA MET A 1 2.34 -11.43 -21.66
C MET A 1 3.49 -11.83 -20.76
N ALA A 2 4.74 -11.69 -21.20
CA ALA A 2 5.90 -11.96 -20.35
C ALA A 2 5.93 -10.95 -19.17
N VAL A 3 6.33 -11.43 -17.98
CA VAL A 3 6.50 -10.53 -16.81
C VAL A 3 7.68 -9.60 -17.10
N PRO A 4 7.53 -8.27 -16.93
CA PRO A 4 8.63 -7.32 -17.11
C PRO A 4 9.87 -7.69 -16.30
N ASP A 5 11.08 -7.52 -16.86
CA ASP A 5 12.33 -7.86 -16.19
C ASP A 5 12.51 -7.15 -14.86
N VAL A 6 12.08 -5.89 -14.77
CA VAL A 6 12.12 -5.11 -13.53
C VAL A 6 11.23 -5.70 -12.43
N LEU A 7 10.07 -6.29 -12.79
CA LEU A 7 9.20 -6.95 -11.82
C LEU A 7 9.80 -8.28 -11.34
N ARG A 8 10.46 -9.02 -12.22
CA ARG A 8 11.18 -10.24 -11.83
C ARG A 8 12.31 -9.91 -10.86
N ASP A 9 13.11 -8.89 -11.15
CA ASP A 9 14.18 -8.41 -10.25
C ASP A 9 13.64 -7.99 -8.88
N ASP A 10 12.49 -7.26 -8.83
CA ASP A 10 11.85 -6.88 -7.57
C ASP A 10 11.39 -8.09 -6.75
N VAL A 11 10.81 -9.11 -7.41
CA VAL A 11 10.42 -10.36 -6.77
C VAL A 11 11.65 -11.11 -6.25
N GLU A 12 12.68 -11.31 -7.06
CA GLU A 12 13.92 -12.00 -6.67
C GLU A 12 14.61 -11.32 -5.49
N ARG A 13 14.71 -9.99 -5.49
CA ARG A 13 15.25 -9.23 -4.36
C ARG A 13 14.42 -9.40 -3.09
N THR A 14 13.11 -9.54 -3.23
CA THR A 14 12.22 -9.81 -2.09
C THR A 14 12.38 -11.23 -1.57
N LEU A 15 12.51 -12.22 -2.45
CA LEU A 15 12.76 -13.62 -2.08
C LEU A 15 14.08 -13.81 -1.33
N ASN A 16 15.09 -13.00 -1.67
CA ASN A 16 16.42 -13.02 -1.05
C ASN A 16 16.52 -12.11 0.18
N GLU A 17 15.41 -11.58 0.71
CA GLU A 17 15.40 -10.79 1.93
C GLU A 17 15.60 -11.67 3.17
N PRO A 18 16.76 -11.58 3.85
CA PRO A 18 17.06 -12.47 4.97
C PRO A 18 16.19 -12.18 6.22
N ALA A 19 15.62 -10.98 6.29
CA ALA A 19 14.77 -10.62 7.41
C ALA A 19 13.38 -11.27 7.37
N ILE A 20 12.91 -11.74 6.21
CA ILE A 20 11.63 -12.45 6.06
C ILE A 20 11.81 -13.92 6.47
N LEU A 21 11.02 -14.35 7.45
CA LEU A 21 11.05 -15.73 7.95
C LEU A 21 10.18 -16.64 7.07
N TRP A 22 10.68 -17.02 5.89
CA TRP A 22 9.93 -17.77 4.89
C TRP A 22 9.39 -19.11 5.41
N ASP A 23 10.12 -19.81 6.28
CA ASP A 23 9.66 -21.07 6.87
C ASP A 23 8.37 -20.93 7.69
N ARG A 24 8.02 -19.73 8.17
CA ARG A 24 6.74 -19.45 8.82
C ARG A 24 5.53 -19.60 7.88
N PHE A 25 5.77 -19.48 6.57
CA PHE A 25 4.74 -19.65 5.55
C PHE A 25 4.61 -21.08 5.02
N ARG A 26 5.44 -22.04 5.49
CA ARG A 26 5.39 -23.43 5.04
C ARG A 26 4.04 -24.06 5.38
N SER A 27 3.42 -24.71 4.39
CA SER A 27 2.09 -25.34 4.43
C SER A 27 0.97 -24.42 4.95
N ALA A 28 1.17 -23.10 4.78
CA ALA A 28 0.22 -22.09 5.23
C ALA A 28 -0.83 -21.76 4.16
N THR A 29 -2.02 -21.38 4.60
CA THR A 29 -3.01 -20.70 3.78
C THR A 29 -2.92 -19.21 4.04
N VAL A 30 -2.67 -18.43 2.99
CA VAL A 30 -2.52 -16.96 3.07
C VAL A 30 -3.68 -16.28 2.36
N LEU A 31 -4.48 -15.54 3.09
CA LEU A 31 -5.56 -14.71 2.53
C LEU A 31 -5.03 -13.29 2.25
N VAL A 32 -5.12 -12.86 1.01
CA VAL A 32 -4.81 -11.48 0.59
C VAL A 32 -6.11 -10.80 0.16
N THR A 33 -6.65 -9.91 0.98
CA THR A 33 -7.82 -9.12 0.57
C THR A 33 -7.40 -7.93 -0.27
N GLY A 34 -8.22 -7.53 -1.25
CA GLY A 34 -7.84 -6.49 -2.19
C GLY A 34 -6.71 -6.92 -3.14
N ALA A 35 -6.59 -8.21 -3.42
CA ALA A 35 -5.51 -8.79 -4.22
C ALA A 35 -5.47 -8.30 -5.69
N THR A 36 -6.56 -7.76 -6.20
CA THR A 36 -6.61 -7.12 -7.53
C THR A 36 -6.09 -5.67 -7.53
N GLY A 37 -5.78 -5.11 -6.35
CA GLY A 37 -5.15 -3.80 -6.18
C GLY A 37 -3.62 -3.88 -6.22
N VAL A 38 -2.96 -2.72 -6.25
CA VAL A 38 -1.49 -2.60 -6.42
C VAL A 38 -0.71 -3.39 -5.37
N ILE A 39 -0.99 -3.16 -4.08
CA ILE A 39 -0.26 -3.78 -2.98
C ILE A 39 -0.59 -5.27 -2.87
N GLY A 40 -1.89 -5.61 -2.90
CA GLY A 40 -2.33 -7.00 -2.80
C GLY A 40 -1.82 -7.87 -3.95
N ASN A 41 -1.77 -7.35 -5.18
CA ASN A 41 -1.17 -8.02 -6.32
C ASN A 41 0.34 -8.28 -6.11
N GLY A 42 1.06 -7.26 -5.62
CA GLY A 42 2.48 -7.40 -5.30
C GLY A 42 2.74 -8.50 -4.26
N ILE A 43 1.92 -8.57 -3.20
CA ILE A 43 2.02 -9.63 -2.18
C ILE A 43 1.75 -11.01 -2.79
N ALA A 44 0.62 -11.17 -3.53
CA ALA A 44 0.27 -12.44 -4.15
C ALA A 44 1.37 -12.95 -5.09
N ARG A 45 1.92 -12.05 -5.92
CA ARG A 45 3.01 -12.37 -6.85
C ARG A 45 4.27 -12.86 -6.14
N VAL A 46 4.67 -12.19 -5.06
CA VAL A 46 5.83 -12.61 -4.27
C VAL A 46 5.58 -13.94 -3.55
N LEU A 47 4.39 -14.14 -2.97
CA LEU A 47 4.04 -15.40 -2.29
C LEU A 47 4.02 -16.59 -3.26
N CYS A 48 3.44 -16.47 -4.45
CA CYS A 48 3.46 -17.51 -5.47
C CYS A 48 4.89 -17.82 -5.93
N ALA A 49 5.73 -16.81 -6.13
CA ALA A 49 7.13 -17.02 -6.47
C ALA A 49 7.92 -17.68 -5.32
N ALA A 50 7.64 -17.30 -4.07
CA ALA A 50 8.24 -17.93 -2.89
C ALA A 50 7.81 -19.40 -2.76
N ASN A 51 6.54 -19.71 -3.04
CA ASN A 51 6.02 -21.07 -3.03
C ASN A 51 6.85 -22.00 -3.92
N VAL A 52 7.13 -21.57 -5.14
CA VAL A 52 7.93 -22.34 -6.10
C VAL A 52 9.41 -22.37 -5.70
N SER A 53 10.02 -21.19 -5.43
CA SER A 53 11.48 -21.09 -5.26
C SER A 53 11.99 -21.65 -3.93
N LYS A 54 11.13 -21.76 -2.92
CA LYS A 54 11.48 -22.20 -1.55
C LYS A 54 10.74 -23.48 -1.12
N ASP A 55 9.97 -24.09 -2.04
CA ASP A 55 9.20 -25.32 -1.78
C ASP A 55 8.37 -25.20 -0.48
N LEU A 56 7.49 -24.20 -0.43
CA LEU A 56 6.76 -23.88 0.80
C LEU A 56 5.44 -24.64 0.97
N ASP A 57 4.89 -25.25 -0.09
CA ASP A 57 3.56 -25.88 -0.08
C ASP A 57 2.47 -24.93 0.47
N LEU A 58 2.49 -23.72 -0.03
CA LEU A 58 1.64 -22.62 0.44
C LEU A 58 0.44 -22.44 -0.48
N THR A 59 -0.74 -22.17 0.10
CA THR A 59 -1.96 -21.82 -0.62
C THR A 59 -2.19 -20.31 -0.55
N VAL A 60 -2.26 -19.63 -1.70
CA VAL A 60 -2.59 -18.20 -1.77
C VAL A 60 -4.06 -18.03 -2.18
N VAL A 61 -4.83 -17.38 -1.30
CA VAL A 61 -6.23 -17.00 -1.57
C VAL A 61 -6.27 -15.50 -1.85
N ALA A 62 -6.59 -15.15 -3.08
CA ALA A 62 -6.67 -13.77 -3.55
C ALA A 62 -8.13 -13.29 -3.55
N GLN A 63 -8.49 -12.39 -2.63
CA GLN A 63 -9.86 -11.86 -2.55
C GLN A 63 -9.97 -10.50 -3.23
N GLY A 64 -11.06 -10.28 -3.97
CA GLY A 64 -11.37 -9.00 -4.61
C GLY A 64 -12.79 -8.95 -5.16
N ARG A 65 -13.30 -7.74 -5.45
CA ARG A 65 -14.66 -7.52 -5.99
C ARG A 65 -14.74 -7.71 -7.52
N ASP A 66 -13.65 -7.39 -8.21
CA ASP A 66 -13.59 -7.38 -9.67
C ASP A 66 -13.25 -8.78 -10.19
N ILE A 67 -14.29 -9.48 -10.68
CA ILE A 67 -14.18 -10.85 -11.17
C ILE A 67 -13.26 -10.92 -12.40
N VAL A 68 -13.28 -9.92 -13.28
CA VAL A 68 -12.45 -9.92 -14.50
C VAL A 68 -10.97 -9.81 -14.14
N LYS A 69 -10.62 -8.89 -13.24
CA LYS A 69 -9.24 -8.78 -12.73
C LYS A 69 -8.84 -10.01 -11.92
N GLY A 70 -9.77 -10.59 -11.16
CA GLY A 70 -9.52 -11.80 -10.39
C GLY A 70 -9.21 -13.00 -11.28
N ARG A 71 -9.98 -13.23 -12.34
CA ARG A 71 -9.73 -14.30 -13.31
C ARG A 71 -8.40 -14.11 -14.06
N ARG A 72 -8.03 -12.86 -14.36
CA ARG A 72 -6.70 -12.57 -14.90
C ARG A 72 -5.60 -12.94 -13.91
N LEU A 73 -5.80 -12.62 -12.63
CA LEU A 73 -4.83 -12.96 -11.58
C LEU A 73 -4.64 -14.48 -11.44
N GLU A 74 -5.73 -15.26 -11.46
CA GLU A 74 -5.68 -16.74 -11.49
C GLU A 74 -4.97 -17.29 -12.73
N ALA A 75 -5.11 -16.63 -13.86
CA ALA A 75 -4.44 -17.06 -15.11
C ALA A 75 -2.92 -16.74 -15.10
N GLU A 76 -2.50 -15.75 -14.33
CA GLU A 76 -1.10 -15.31 -14.24
C GLU A 76 -0.35 -15.93 -13.07
N LEU A 77 -1.03 -16.25 -11.98
CA LEU A 77 -0.46 -16.71 -10.71
C LEU A 77 -1.20 -17.95 -10.21
N ASP A 78 -0.49 -18.81 -9.50
CA ASP A 78 -1.09 -19.94 -8.81
C ASP A 78 -1.80 -19.45 -7.53
N VAL A 79 -3.00 -18.89 -7.71
CA VAL A 79 -3.86 -18.39 -6.62
C VAL A 79 -5.28 -18.91 -6.78
N ARG A 80 -5.99 -19.09 -5.68
CA ARG A 80 -7.43 -19.27 -5.66
C ARG A 80 -8.10 -17.91 -5.54
N PHE A 81 -8.91 -17.50 -6.52
CA PHE A 81 -9.61 -16.22 -6.45
C PHE A 81 -10.95 -16.34 -5.71
N LEU A 82 -11.16 -15.49 -4.72
CA LEU A 82 -12.40 -15.33 -3.96
C LEU A 82 -13.09 -14.02 -4.37
N ALA A 83 -14.17 -14.14 -5.15
CA ALA A 83 -14.96 -13.01 -5.60
C ALA A 83 -15.96 -12.58 -4.53
N ALA A 84 -15.61 -11.59 -3.72
CA ALA A 84 -16.46 -11.00 -2.69
C ALA A 84 -15.99 -9.57 -2.38
N GLY A 85 -16.87 -8.72 -1.84
CA GLY A 85 -16.47 -7.49 -1.16
C GLY A 85 -16.05 -7.80 0.29
N VAL A 86 -15.17 -6.99 0.88
CA VAL A 86 -14.77 -7.20 2.29
C VAL A 86 -15.92 -6.96 3.27
N ARG A 87 -16.93 -6.18 2.86
CA ARG A 87 -18.15 -5.96 3.67
C ARG A 87 -19.10 -7.16 3.69
N GLU A 88 -19.00 -8.02 2.68
CA GLU A 88 -19.79 -9.27 2.57
C GLU A 88 -18.96 -10.50 2.99
N LEU A 89 -17.70 -10.32 3.35
CA LEU A 89 -16.80 -11.42 3.70
C LEU A 89 -17.13 -11.95 5.12
N SER A 90 -17.35 -13.26 5.20
CA SER A 90 -17.61 -13.98 6.45
C SER A 90 -17.13 -15.43 6.32
N LEU A 91 -17.18 -16.19 7.41
CA LEU A 91 -16.87 -17.63 7.36
C LEU A 91 -17.78 -18.36 6.36
N ALA A 92 -19.06 -18.05 6.35
CA ALA A 92 -20.03 -18.69 5.46
C ALA A 92 -19.82 -18.33 3.97
N THR A 93 -19.37 -17.10 3.67
CA THR A 93 -19.18 -16.62 2.28
C THR A 93 -17.77 -16.86 1.76
N SER A 94 -16.79 -17.07 2.62
CA SER A 94 -15.39 -17.26 2.20
C SER A 94 -15.14 -18.64 1.60
N GLY A 95 -15.85 -19.67 2.05
CA GLY A 95 -15.57 -21.05 1.69
C GLY A 95 -14.15 -21.49 2.06
N LEU A 96 -13.60 -20.92 3.15
CA LEU A 96 -12.29 -21.24 3.69
C LEU A 96 -12.45 -22.02 4.99
N ASP A 97 -11.65 -23.07 5.14
CA ASP A 97 -11.55 -23.85 6.37
C ASP A 97 -10.37 -23.38 7.24
N LYS A 98 -9.42 -22.64 6.63
CA LYS A 98 -8.20 -22.19 7.28
C LYS A 98 -7.67 -20.91 6.62
N ALA A 99 -7.07 -20.02 7.41
CA ALA A 99 -6.20 -18.95 6.95
C ALA A 99 -5.15 -18.65 8.03
N ASP A 100 -3.90 -19.02 7.80
CA ASP A 100 -2.83 -18.83 8.79
C ASP A 100 -2.34 -17.38 8.83
N PHE A 101 -2.28 -16.73 7.66
CA PHE A 101 -1.89 -15.33 7.51
C PHE A 101 -2.95 -14.57 6.71
N VAL A 102 -3.23 -13.36 7.13
CA VAL A 102 -4.15 -12.46 6.43
C VAL A 102 -3.44 -11.13 6.14
N PHE A 103 -3.33 -10.78 4.86
CA PHE A 103 -2.92 -9.44 4.44
C PHE A 103 -4.16 -8.65 4.04
N HIS A 104 -4.58 -7.74 4.90
CA HIS A 104 -5.76 -6.92 4.66
C HIS A 104 -5.36 -5.63 3.92
N THR A 105 -5.37 -5.70 2.59
CA THR A 105 -5.01 -4.57 1.71
C THR A 105 -6.22 -3.90 1.06
N ALA A 106 -7.41 -4.48 1.21
CA ALA A 106 -8.64 -3.91 0.64
C ALA A 106 -8.96 -2.55 1.24
N GLY A 107 -9.31 -1.61 0.38
CA GLY A 107 -9.69 -0.26 0.77
C GLY A 107 -9.96 0.63 -0.43
N VAL A 108 -10.73 1.68 -0.23
CA VAL A 108 -10.97 2.72 -1.25
C VAL A 108 -9.86 3.75 -1.13
N THR A 109 -9.06 3.91 -2.17
CA THR A 109 -7.88 4.81 -2.19
C THR A 109 -7.93 5.87 -3.28
N SER A 110 -9.03 5.97 -4.04
CA SER A 110 -9.26 7.03 -5.03
C SER A 110 -9.70 8.31 -4.33
N SER A 111 -9.00 9.43 -4.57
CA SER A 111 -9.38 10.73 -4.03
C SER A 111 -10.77 11.16 -4.50
N ALA A 112 -11.14 10.85 -5.74
CA ALA A 112 -12.47 11.12 -6.26
C ALA A 112 -13.56 10.37 -5.48
N CYS A 113 -13.34 9.09 -5.14
CA CYS A 113 -14.28 8.32 -4.30
C CYS A 113 -14.34 8.86 -2.86
N MET A 114 -13.22 9.32 -2.30
CA MET A 114 -13.20 9.89 -0.95
C MET A 114 -14.11 11.12 -0.84
N VAL A 115 -14.17 11.93 -1.90
CA VAL A 115 -15.04 13.13 -1.96
C VAL A 115 -16.48 12.74 -2.33
N ALA A 116 -16.67 11.90 -3.35
CA ALA A 116 -17.99 11.60 -3.89
C ALA A 116 -18.78 10.56 -3.08
N GLN A 117 -18.11 9.66 -2.38
CA GLN A 117 -18.71 8.51 -1.68
C GLN A 117 -18.08 8.30 -0.28
N PRO A 118 -18.08 9.31 0.60
CA PRO A 118 -17.39 9.25 1.89
C PRO A 118 -17.94 8.14 2.80
N GLN A 119 -19.22 7.86 2.72
CA GLN A 119 -19.86 6.76 3.47
C GLN A 119 -19.27 5.40 3.06
N GLU A 120 -19.18 5.11 1.76
CA GLU A 120 -18.63 3.85 1.27
C GLU A 120 -17.15 3.67 1.69
N VAL A 121 -16.38 4.77 1.66
CA VAL A 121 -14.98 4.79 2.12
C VAL A 121 -14.89 4.38 3.59
N LEU A 122 -15.71 5.00 4.44
CA LEU A 122 -15.72 4.75 5.88
C LEU A 122 -16.20 3.32 6.21
N GLU A 123 -17.32 2.89 5.61
CA GLU A 123 -17.87 1.55 5.81
C GLU A 123 -16.91 0.45 5.32
N THR A 124 -16.28 0.65 4.17
CA THR A 124 -15.26 -0.29 3.68
C THR A 124 -14.07 -0.39 4.64
N ALA A 125 -13.63 0.74 5.19
CA ALA A 125 -12.50 0.76 6.12
C ALA A 125 -12.87 0.14 7.48
N VAL A 126 -14.04 0.41 8.03
CA VAL A 126 -14.42 -0.01 9.39
C VAL A 126 -15.10 -1.38 9.38
N ASP A 127 -16.21 -1.52 8.64
CA ASP A 127 -16.97 -2.77 8.64
C ASP A 127 -16.25 -3.85 7.85
N GLY A 128 -15.61 -3.49 6.74
CA GLY A 128 -14.76 -4.40 5.99
C GLY A 128 -13.60 -4.94 6.83
N THR A 129 -12.93 -4.08 7.62
CA THR A 129 -11.87 -4.53 8.53
C THR A 129 -12.43 -5.41 9.64
N ARG A 130 -13.58 -5.08 10.23
CA ARG A 130 -14.25 -5.91 11.24
C ARG A 130 -14.51 -7.32 10.70
N ASN A 131 -15.10 -7.43 9.52
CA ASN A 131 -15.40 -8.71 8.89
C ASN A 131 -14.15 -9.55 8.63
N VAL A 132 -13.07 -8.91 8.16
CA VAL A 132 -11.79 -9.60 7.95
C VAL A 132 -11.18 -10.08 9.27
N LEU A 133 -11.26 -9.29 10.34
CA LEU A 133 -10.78 -9.67 11.68
C LEU A 133 -11.64 -10.80 12.29
N ASP A 134 -12.98 -10.73 12.16
CA ASP A 134 -13.88 -11.79 12.59
C ASP A 134 -13.58 -13.10 11.85
N LEU A 135 -13.38 -13.02 10.53
CA LEU A 135 -13.01 -14.17 9.72
C LEU A 135 -11.64 -14.73 10.14
N ALA A 136 -10.65 -13.87 10.40
CA ALA A 136 -9.32 -14.29 10.86
C ALA A 136 -9.39 -15.04 12.20
N VAL A 137 -10.21 -14.55 13.15
CA VAL A 137 -10.44 -15.24 14.43
C VAL A 137 -11.12 -16.59 14.18
N ALA A 138 -12.17 -16.64 13.35
CA ALA A 138 -12.92 -17.87 13.08
C ALA A 138 -12.07 -18.94 12.38
N LEU A 139 -11.13 -18.54 11.54
CA LEU A 139 -10.20 -19.42 10.81
C LEU A 139 -8.91 -19.74 11.59
N GLY A 140 -8.75 -19.21 12.80
CA GLY A 140 -7.57 -19.44 13.64
C GLY A 140 -6.29 -18.81 13.09
N ALA A 141 -6.38 -17.63 12.45
CA ALA A 141 -5.24 -16.96 11.87
C ALA A 141 -4.15 -16.66 12.91
N SER A 142 -2.92 -16.97 12.57
CA SER A 142 -1.74 -16.70 13.40
C SER A 142 -1.23 -15.26 13.25
N SER A 143 -1.57 -14.57 12.14
CA SER A 143 -1.18 -13.16 11.94
C SER A 143 -2.10 -12.46 10.95
N VAL A 144 -2.43 -11.19 11.25
CA VAL A 144 -3.13 -10.26 10.35
C VAL A 144 -2.29 -9.00 10.19
N VAL A 145 -1.95 -8.64 8.96
CA VAL A 145 -1.31 -7.37 8.63
C VAL A 145 -2.33 -6.45 7.96
N TYR A 146 -2.72 -5.39 8.65
CA TYR A 146 -3.59 -4.36 8.10
C TYR A 146 -2.78 -3.27 7.39
N VAL A 147 -3.11 -3.00 6.14
CA VAL A 147 -2.50 -1.92 5.37
C VAL A 147 -3.19 -0.60 5.70
N SER A 148 -2.57 0.16 6.58
CA SER A 148 -2.94 1.52 6.95
C SER A 148 -2.24 2.55 6.06
N SER A 149 -2.26 3.81 6.42
CA SER A 149 -1.75 4.92 5.64
C SER A 149 -1.09 5.98 6.53
N MET A 150 -0.13 6.71 5.99
CA MET A 150 0.41 7.91 6.63
C MET A 150 -0.66 9.00 6.86
N GLU A 151 -1.79 8.96 6.17
CA GLU A 151 -2.87 9.93 6.36
C GLU A 151 -3.53 9.84 7.75
N VAL A 152 -3.32 8.75 8.50
CA VAL A 152 -3.74 8.65 9.92
C VAL A 152 -3.10 9.72 10.81
N TYR A 153 -1.95 10.27 10.42
CA TYR A 153 -1.29 11.31 11.19
C TYR A 153 -2.04 12.63 11.17
N GLY A 154 -2.80 12.92 10.12
CA GLY A 154 -3.55 14.17 10.01
C GLY A 154 -2.65 15.40 9.86
N GLN A 155 -3.05 16.49 10.53
CA GLN A 155 -2.43 17.80 10.46
C GLN A 155 -1.81 18.23 11.80
N GLY A 156 -1.03 19.33 11.75
CA GLY A 156 -0.43 19.94 12.94
C GLY A 156 0.87 19.29 13.39
N LEU A 157 1.40 18.32 12.64
CA LEU A 157 2.67 17.67 12.91
C LEU A 157 3.79 18.24 12.04
N ALA A 158 5.00 18.29 12.57
CA ALA A 158 6.21 18.73 11.86
C ALA A 158 7.44 17.91 12.30
N GLY A 159 8.48 17.94 11.48
CA GLY A 159 9.73 17.23 11.76
C GLY A 159 9.62 15.73 11.59
N LEU A 160 10.21 14.96 12.50
CA LEU A 160 10.21 13.49 12.46
C LEU A 160 9.08 12.96 13.34
N VAL A 161 8.15 12.18 12.76
CA VAL A 161 6.91 11.70 13.40
C VAL A 161 6.99 10.21 13.64
N ALA A 162 6.90 9.80 14.90
CA ALA A 162 6.86 8.41 15.33
C ALA A 162 5.43 7.85 15.35
N GLU A 163 5.29 6.54 15.52
CA GLU A 163 3.99 5.87 15.53
C GLU A 163 3.08 6.29 16.69
N SER A 164 3.66 6.82 17.78
CA SER A 164 2.92 7.39 18.92
C SER A 164 2.32 8.77 18.67
N ASP A 165 2.82 9.48 17.65
CA ASP A 165 2.45 10.86 17.43
C ASP A 165 1.21 10.94 16.53
N LEU A 166 0.13 11.56 16.99
CA LEU A 166 -1.07 11.77 16.20
C LEU A 166 -1.45 13.25 16.22
N GLY A 167 -1.59 13.83 15.04
CA GLY A 167 -2.15 15.17 14.85
C GLY A 167 -3.68 15.15 14.76
N SER A 168 -4.26 16.29 14.45
CA SER A 168 -5.70 16.45 14.29
C SER A 168 -6.19 15.97 12.92
N LEU A 169 -7.41 15.45 12.87
CA LEU A 169 -8.17 15.28 11.63
C LEU A 169 -9.26 16.35 11.60
N ASP A 170 -9.48 16.91 10.43
CA ASP A 170 -10.59 17.82 10.19
C ASP A 170 -11.84 16.98 9.82
N PRO A 171 -12.84 16.87 10.71
CA PRO A 171 -14.00 16.02 10.47
C PRO A 171 -14.87 16.50 9.30
N ASP A 172 -14.83 17.80 8.99
CA ASP A 172 -15.62 18.42 7.92
C ASP A 172 -14.86 18.46 6.60
N GLY A 173 -13.61 18.04 6.59
CA GLY A 173 -12.77 17.99 5.40
C GLY A 173 -13.32 17.03 4.33
N PRO A 174 -13.24 17.38 3.04
CA PRO A 174 -13.86 16.62 1.95
C PRO A 174 -13.32 15.18 1.81
N ARG A 175 -12.18 14.88 2.43
CA ARG A 175 -11.54 13.56 2.42
C ARG A 175 -11.45 12.92 3.81
N SER A 176 -12.09 13.48 4.82
CA SER A 176 -11.98 13.05 6.23
C SER A 176 -12.32 11.58 6.44
N SER A 177 -13.26 11.03 5.65
CA SER A 177 -13.67 9.63 5.72
C SER A 177 -12.52 8.63 5.59
N TYR A 178 -11.48 8.94 4.81
CA TYR A 178 -10.36 8.03 4.60
C TYR A 178 -9.42 7.95 5.83
N PRO A 179 -8.81 9.05 6.31
CA PRO A 179 -7.96 8.98 7.50
C PRO A 179 -8.72 8.57 8.75
N GLU A 180 -9.99 9.00 8.93
CA GLU A 180 -10.84 8.55 10.03
C GLU A 180 -11.12 7.05 9.97
N GLY A 181 -11.47 6.53 8.78
CA GLY A 181 -11.67 5.11 8.58
C GLY A 181 -10.42 4.30 8.90
N LYS A 182 -9.24 4.78 8.48
CA LYS A 182 -7.95 4.13 8.77
C LYS A 182 -7.64 4.12 10.27
N ARG A 183 -7.84 5.24 10.99
CA ARG A 183 -7.67 5.28 12.47
C ARG A 183 -8.58 4.31 13.19
N ARG A 184 -9.86 4.24 12.80
CA ARG A 184 -10.83 3.33 13.40
C ARG A 184 -10.49 1.87 13.13
N ALA A 185 -10.02 1.55 11.93
CA ALA A 185 -9.58 0.21 11.58
C ALA A 185 -8.32 -0.22 12.37
N GLU A 186 -7.35 0.68 12.61
CA GLU A 186 -6.21 0.42 13.49
C GLU A 186 -6.67 0.15 14.94
N ALA A 187 -7.63 0.94 15.44
CA ALA A 187 -8.18 0.73 16.77
C ALA A 187 -8.91 -0.62 16.90
N LEU A 188 -9.67 -1.04 15.86
CA LEU A 188 -10.27 -2.38 15.79
C LEU A 188 -9.19 -3.46 15.82
N SER A 189 -8.16 -3.33 15.00
CA SER A 189 -7.01 -4.25 14.94
C SER A 189 -6.38 -4.46 16.33
N ALA A 190 -6.09 -3.37 17.05
CA ALA A 190 -5.56 -3.42 18.41
C ALA A 190 -6.54 -4.06 19.44
N ALA A 191 -7.83 -3.75 19.31
CA ALA A 191 -8.87 -4.34 20.16
C ALA A 191 -8.97 -5.87 19.96
N TYR A 192 -8.86 -6.35 18.73
CA TYR A 192 -8.86 -7.80 18.42
C TYR A 192 -7.60 -8.50 18.95
N ALA A 193 -6.45 -7.84 18.89
CA ALA A 193 -5.23 -8.36 19.52
C ALA A 193 -5.44 -8.56 21.03
N THR A 194 -6.01 -7.57 21.71
CA THR A 194 -6.26 -7.63 23.15
C THR A 194 -7.34 -8.65 23.52
N LYS A 195 -8.48 -8.67 22.79
CA LYS A 195 -9.65 -9.46 23.16
C LYS A 195 -9.51 -10.94 22.80
N TYR A 196 -8.96 -11.21 21.62
CA TYR A 196 -8.92 -12.56 21.05
C TYR A 196 -7.51 -13.16 21.00
N GLY A 197 -6.47 -12.40 21.39
CA GLY A 197 -5.08 -12.83 21.22
C GLY A 197 -4.63 -12.91 19.76
N LEU A 198 -5.41 -12.31 18.83
CA LEU A 198 -5.08 -12.32 17.42
C LEU A 198 -3.86 -11.43 17.18
N HIS A 199 -2.81 -12.00 16.58
CA HIS A 199 -1.61 -11.25 16.27
C HIS A 199 -1.86 -10.30 15.09
N THR A 200 -2.18 -9.04 15.39
CA THR A 200 -2.44 -8.01 14.38
C THR A 200 -1.30 -7.00 14.33
N THR A 201 -0.97 -6.51 13.13
CA THR A 201 -0.04 -5.39 12.94
C THR A 201 -0.62 -4.39 11.94
N ASN A 202 -0.34 -3.09 12.15
CA ASN A 202 -0.83 -2.02 11.29
C ASN A 202 0.34 -1.38 10.54
N ALA A 203 0.38 -1.49 9.22
CA ALA A 203 1.42 -0.91 8.39
C ALA A 203 0.99 0.47 7.86
N ARG A 204 1.50 1.56 8.43
CA ARG A 204 1.25 2.94 7.97
C ARG A 204 2.13 3.25 6.78
N LEU A 205 1.63 2.94 5.59
CA LEU A 205 2.39 3.14 4.36
C LEU A 205 2.47 4.62 3.99
N GLY A 206 3.65 5.05 3.58
CA GLY A 206 3.83 6.27 2.80
C GLY A 206 3.20 6.16 1.41
N LEU A 207 3.30 7.20 0.60
CA LEU A 207 2.86 7.21 -0.79
C LEU A 207 3.59 6.10 -1.56
N THR A 208 2.87 5.01 -1.84
CA THR A 208 3.45 3.80 -2.43
C THR A 208 3.25 3.78 -3.94
N PHE A 209 4.35 3.63 -4.69
CA PHE A 209 4.37 3.49 -6.14
C PHE A 209 5.62 2.72 -6.60
N GLY A 210 5.68 2.38 -7.89
CA GLY A 210 6.82 1.65 -8.45
C GLY A 210 6.43 0.71 -9.58
N ALA A 211 7.32 -0.20 -9.96
CA ALA A 211 7.03 -1.21 -10.98
C ALA A 211 5.84 -2.08 -10.57
N GLY A 212 4.98 -2.41 -11.52
CA GLY A 212 3.74 -3.15 -11.31
C GLY A 212 2.52 -2.28 -11.00
N VAL A 213 2.68 -0.97 -10.79
CA VAL A 213 1.55 -0.05 -10.75
C VAL A 213 1.02 0.12 -12.19
N PRO A 214 -0.27 -0.15 -12.46
CA PRO A 214 -0.82 -0.03 -13.81
C PRO A 214 -0.77 1.42 -14.33
N ASN A 215 -0.43 1.59 -15.62
CA ASN A 215 -0.40 2.92 -16.23
C ASN A 215 -1.79 3.55 -16.37
N ASP A 216 -2.84 2.76 -16.45
CA ASP A 216 -4.25 3.19 -16.53
C ASP A 216 -4.92 3.42 -15.17
N LEU A 217 -4.16 3.26 -14.08
CA LEU A 217 -4.68 3.57 -12.74
C LEU A 217 -5.01 5.07 -12.63
N ASP A 218 -5.97 5.40 -11.78
CA ASP A 218 -6.53 6.73 -11.52
C ASP A 218 -5.53 7.89 -11.74
N ASN A 219 -5.92 8.83 -12.61
CA ASN A 219 -5.11 9.97 -13.03
C ASN A 219 -4.74 10.97 -11.93
N THR A 220 -5.37 10.88 -10.76
CA THR A 220 -5.17 11.86 -9.68
C THR A 220 -3.90 11.65 -8.87
N ARG A 221 -3.23 10.51 -9.03
CA ARG A 221 -2.03 10.18 -8.27
C ARG A 221 -0.79 10.88 -8.83
N VAL A 222 -0.20 11.76 -8.03
CA VAL A 222 0.98 12.56 -8.39
C VAL A 222 2.12 11.75 -9.02
N PRO A 223 2.57 10.59 -8.47
CA PRO A 223 3.65 9.83 -9.10
C PRO A 223 3.33 9.35 -10.51
N LEU A 224 2.07 8.98 -10.78
CA LEU A 224 1.67 8.51 -12.11
C LEU A 224 1.62 9.67 -13.11
N GLN A 225 1.14 10.84 -12.69
CA GLN A 225 1.13 12.04 -13.52
C GLN A 225 2.56 12.40 -13.97
N PHE A 226 3.51 12.44 -13.04
CA PHE A 226 4.90 12.76 -13.35
C PHE A 226 5.53 11.74 -14.30
N ALA A 227 5.31 10.44 -14.05
CA ALA A 227 5.82 9.38 -14.93
C ALA A 227 5.23 9.45 -16.36
N ARG A 228 3.94 9.81 -16.48
CA ARG A 228 3.28 10.01 -17.78
C ARG A 228 3.81 11.24 -18.49
N SER A 229 4.08 12.33 -17.78
CA SER A 229 4.75 13.51 -18.35
C SER A 229 6.10 13.13 -18.97
N VAL A 230 6.90 12.33 -18.26
CA VAL A 230 8.19 11.82 -18.79
C VAL A 230 7.99 11.00 -20.08
N LEU A 231 7.01 10.06 -20.07
CA LEU A 231 6.74 9.23 -21.25
C LEU A 231 6.24 10.01 -22.45
N ALA A 232 5.47 11.07 -22.22
CA ALA A 232 4.92 11.93 -23.26
C ALA A 232 5.88 13.05 -23.71
N GLY A 233 6.98 13.25 -22.99
CA GLY A 233 7.88 14.38 -23.24
C GLY A 233 7.24 15.75 -22.92
N HIS A 234 6.27 15.78 -22.00
CA HIS A 234 5.58 17.00 -21.59
C HIS A 234 6.11 17.51 -20.26
N ASP A 235 6.06 18.82 -20.06
CA ASP A 235 6.40 19.43 -18.78
C ASP A 235 5.53 18.87 -17.64
N ILE A 236 6.12 18.79 -16.43
CA ILE A 236 5.39 18.40 -15.23
C ILE A 236 4.61 19.61 -14.70
N GLU A 237 3.29 19.50 -14.67
CA GLU A 237 2.41 20.54 -14.17
C GLU A 237 2.10 20.33 -12.69
N LEU A 238 2.48 21.29 -11.84
CA LEU A 238 2.09 21.35 -10.44
C LEU A 238 0.86 22.24 -10.28
N HIS A 239 -0.19 21.71 -9.67
CA HIS A 239 -1.43 22.47 -9.41
C HIS A 239 -1.38 23.29 -8.10
N THR A 240 -0.33 23.09 -7.30
CA THR A 240 -0.02 23.86 -6.09
C THR A 240 1.44 24.33 -6.18
N ASP A 241 1.92 25.04 -5.15
CA ASP A 241 3.34 25.39 -5.05
C ASP A 241 4.26 24.18 -4.84
N GLY A 242 3.68 23.01 -4.53
CA GLY A 242 4.40 21.77 -4.28
C GLY A 242 5.21 21.75 -2.98
N ALA A 243 4.91 22.63 -2.02
CA ALA A 243 5.65 22.75 -0.76
C ALA A 243 5.39 21.59 0.22
N GLY A 244 4.27 20.88 0.07
CA GLY A 244 3.95 19.73 0.93
C GLY A 244 5.01 18.63 0.85
N VAL A 245 5.45 18.14 2.01
CA VAL A 245 6.38 17.00 2.12
C VAL A 245 5.61 15.71 1.88
N THR A 246 6.15 14.83 1.03
CA THR A 246 5.62 13.48 0.82
C THR A 246 6.58 12.44 1.38
N ASN A 247 6.03 11.46 2.08
CA ASN A 247 6.74 10.27 2.52
C ASN A 247 6.46 9.17 1.51
N VAL A 248 7.46 8.67 0.85
CA VAL A 248 7.31 7.70 -0.24
C VAL A 248 7.81 6.32 0.17
N CYS A 249 7.26 5.30 -0.47
CA CYS A 249 7.74 3.92 -0.36
C CYS A 249 7.69 3.26 -1.75
N TYR A 250 8.77 2.60 -2.16
CA TYR A 250 8.72 1.78 -3.37
C TYR A 250 7.85 0.54 -3.16
N LEU A 251 7.09 0.12 -4.17
CA LEU A 251 6.13 -0.97 -4.03
C LEU A 251 6.77 -2.27 -3.51
N ALA A 252 7.92 -2.68 -4.04
CA ALA A 252 8.60 -3.87 -3.56
C ALA A 252 9.12 -3.72 -2.11
N ASP A 253 9.54 -2.51 -1.70
CA ASP A 253 9.91 -2.23 -0.31
C ASP A 253 8.70 -2.33 0.62
N ALA A 254 7.53 -1.84 0.18
CA ALA A 254 6.28 -1.97 0.94
C ALA A 254 5.88 -3.46 1.09
N VAL A 255 5.94 -4.25 0.02
CA VAL A 255 5.64 -5.69 0.07
C VAL A 255 6.60 -6.42 1.03
N ARG A 256 7.91 -6.12 0.98
CA ARG A 256 8.89 -6.68 1.93
C ARG A 256 8.55 -6.33 3.38
N ALA A 257 8.17 -5.09 3.64
CA ALA A 257 7.74 -4.65 4.96
C ALA A 257 6.53 -5.45 5.47
N LEU A 258 5.50 -5.63 4.62
CA LEU A 258 4.29 -6.36 4.99
C LEU A 258 4.57 -7.84 5.29
N LEU A 259 5.39 -8.51 4.49
CA LEU A 259 5.81 -9.89 4.74
C LEU A 259 6.63 -10.02 6.03
N LEU A 260 7.51 -9.06 6.30
CA LEU A 260 8.27 -8.99 7.54
C LEU A 260 7.35 -8.81 8.75
N LEU A 261 6.39 -7.88 8.69
CA LEU A 261 5.44 -7.61 9.77
C LEU A 261 4.56 -8.82 10.08
N ALA A 262 4.18 -9.61 9.07
CA ALA A 262 3.41 -10.84 9.28
C ALA A 262 4.14 -11.86 10.17
N THR A 263 5.47 -11.83 10.22
CA THR A 263 6.27 -12.82 10.92
C THR A 263 7.02 -12.31 12.15
N LYS A 264 7.29 -10.99 12.22
CA LYS A 264 8.11 -10.36 13.26
C LYS A 264 7.47 -9.14 13.93
N GLY A 265 6.39 -8.58 13.39
CA GLY A 265 5.73 -7.44 13.98
C GLY A 265 5.21 -7.76 15.40
N ALA A 266 5.15 -6.80 16.30
CA ALA A 266 4.55 -7.00 17.61
C ALA A 266 3.02 -6.86 17.54
N ALA A 267 2.30 -7.72 18.26
CA ALA A 267 0.84 -7.75 18.23
C ALA A 267 0.21 -6.42 18.71
N GLY A 268 -0.77 -5.94 17.98
CA GLY A 268 -1.50 -4.70 18.26
C GLY A 268 -0.75 -3.42 17.83
N GLU A 269 0.48 -3.52 17.34
CA GLU A 269 1.35 -2.38 17.08
C GLU A 269 1.24 -1.82 15.66
N ALA A 270 1.48 -0.51 15.54
CA ALA A 270 1.62 0.17 14.25
C ALA A 270 3.10 0.35 13.87
N TYR A 271 3.37 0.39 12.56
CA TYR A 271 4.71 0.57 11.99
C TYR A 271 4.68 1.53 10.81
N ASN A 272 5.52 2.56 10.84
CA ASN A 272 5.75 3.43 9.71
C ASN A 272 6.56 2.72 8.62
N VAL A 273 6.04 2.71 7.40
CA VAL A 273 6.68 2.09 6.24
C VAL A 273 6.87 3.14 5.16
N ALA A 274 8.04 3.75 5.14
CA ALA A 274 8.42 4.77 4.18
C ALA A 274 9.94 4.83 4.00
N ASN A 275 10.39 5.34 2.86
CA ASN A 275 11.80 5.67 2.69
C ASN A 275 12.05 7.11 3.18
N SER A 276 12.51 7.25 4.42
CA SER A 276 12.81 8.56 5.02
C SER A 276 13.91 9.34 4.29
N GLN A 277 14.80 8.66 3.57
CA GLN A 277 15.85 9.30 2.75
C GLN A 277 15.31 9.86 1.43
N ALA A 278 14.20 9.32 0.93
CA ALA A 278 13.52 9.81 -0.27
C ALA A 278 12.33 10.75 0.03
N SER A 279 12.09 11.07 1.32
CA SER A 279 11.05 12.04 1.70
C SER A 279 11.49 13.46 1.33
N MET A 280 10.66 14.13 0.53
CA MET A 280 10.94 15.46 -0.02
C MET A 280 9.63 16.18 -0.34
N THR A 281 9.69 17.45 -0.71
CA THR A 281 8.51 18.17 -1.19
C THR A 281 8.07 17.65 -2.57
N ILE A 282 6.77 17.84 -2.89
CA ILE A 282 6.24 17.48 -4.22
C ILE A 282 7.01 18.21 -5.34
N ARG A 283 7.39 19.48 -5.11
CA ARG A 283 8.23 20.24 -6.04
C ARG A 283 9.60 19.60 -6.25
N GLN A 284 10.30 19.25 -5.16
CA GLN A 284 11.60 18.57 -5.25
C GLN A 284 11.48 17.23 -5.97
N MET A 285 10.41 16.48 -5.72
CA MET A 285 10.13 15.22 -6.43
C MET A 285 9.96 15.46 -7.93
N ALA A 286 9.19 16.48 -8.34
CA ALA A 286 9.02 16.86 -9.74
C ALA A 286 10.37 17.24 -10.39
N GLU A 287 11.20 18.03 -9.69
CA GLU A 287 12.52 18.45 -10.15
C GLU A 287 13.48 17.27 -10.32
N VAL A 288 13.47 16.30 -9.39
CA VAL A 288 14.24 15.04 -9.53
C VAL A 288 13.78 14.28 -10.78
N VAL A 289 12.46 14.16 -10.98
CA VAL A 289 11.90 13.44 -12.14
C VAL A 289 12.28 14.15 -13.45
N ALA A 290 12.15 15.45 -13.55
CA ALA A 290 12.50 16.20 -14.73
C ALA A 290 14.02 16.10 -15.05
N ARG A 291 14.88 16.24 -14.03
CA ARG A 291 16.33 16.23 -14.20
C ARG A 291 16.90 14.82 -14.42
N GLU A 292 16.54 13.85 -13.55
CA GLU A 292 17.24 12.56 -13.48
C GLU A 292 16.50 11.43 -14.22
N VAL A 293 15.18 11.55 -14.40
CA VAL A 293 14.39 10.53 -15.09
C VAL A 293 14.16 10.93 -16.55
N ALA A 294 13.82 12.20 -16.81
CA ALA A 294 13.64 12.72 -18.15
C ALA A 294 14.94 13.26 -18.77
N GLY A 295 16.08 13.24 -18.06
CA GLY A 295 17.35 13.73 -18.56
C GLY A 295 17.39 15.24 -18.83
N GLY A 296 16.55 16.04 -18.14
CA GLY A 296 16.46 17.48 -18.32
C GLY A 296 15.71 17.93 -19.59
N THR A 297 15.00 17.02 -20.25
CA THR A 297 14.26 17.32 -21.50
C THR A 297 12.90 17.97 -21.28
N ILE A 298 12.41 17.97 -20.05
CA ILE A 298 11.13 18.56 -19.63
C ILE A 298 11.33 19.48 -18.43
N ASN A 299 10.41 20.42 -18.20
CA ASN A 299 10.46 21.38 -17.10
C ASN A 299 9.40 21.09 -16.05
N VAL A 300 9.49 21.76 -14.91
CA VAL A 300 8.45 21.81 -13.88
C VAL A 300 7.79 23.19 -13.93
N VAL A 301 6.49 23.21 -14.16
CA VAL A 301 5.68 24.43 -14.26
C VAL A 301 4.56 24.43 -13.24
N VAL A 302 4.25 25.60 -12.67
CA VAL A 302 3.11 25.73 -11.73
C VAL A 302 1.93 26.33 -12.47
N LYS A 303 0.83 25.56 -12.56
CA LYS A 303 -0.44 25.97 -13.15
C LYS A 303 -1.56 25.76 -12.12
N LYS A 304 -1.88 26.80 -11.36
CA LYS A 304 -2.94 26.73 -10.35
C LYS A 304 -4.30 26.79 -11.04
N PRO A 305 -5.12 25.72 -10.98
CA PRO A 305 -6.47 25.76 -11.53
C PRO A 305 -7.39 26.58 -10.61
N GLU A 306 -8.46 27.14 -11.17
CA GLU A 306 -9.46 27.91 -10.41
C GLU A 306 -10.26 27.02 -9.45
N ASP A 307 -10.43 25.73 -9.78
CA ASP A 307 -11.22 24.74 -9.04
C ASP A 307 -10.39 23.88 -8.06
N LEU A 308 -9.28 24.41 -7.56
CA LEU A 308 -8.30 23.65 -6.75
C LEU A 308 -8.96 22.95 -5.54
N GLU A 309 -9.87 23.63 -4.83
CA GLU A 309 -10.51 23.09 -3.62
C GLU A 309 -11.41 21.88 -3.92
N SER A 310 -12.10 21.88 -5.08
CA SER A 310 -12.99 20.78 -5.46
C SER A 310 -12.27 19.51 -5.92
N ARG A 311 -10.97 19.59 -6.20
CA ARG A 311 -10.17 18.45 -6.68
C ARG A 311 -9.77 17.45 -5.60
N GLY A 312 -10.10 17.71 -4.34
CA GLY A 312 -9.85 16.79 -3.24
C GLY A 312 -8.36 16.52 -2.97
N TYR A 313 -7.50 17.53 -3.13
CA TYR A 313 -6.10 17.43 -2.72
C TYR A 313 -5.99 17.25 -1.20
N ALA A 314 -5.07 16.38 -0.79
CA ALA A 314 -4.73 16.27 0.63
C ALA A 314 -4.09 17.58 1.11
N PRO A 315 -4.37 18.02 2.35
CA PRO A 315 -3.66 19.14 2.95
C PRO A 315 -2.14 18.91 2.92
N PRO A 316 -1.33 19.97 2.72
CA PRO A 316 0.12 19.84 2.71
C PRO A 316 0.62 19.36 4.07
N SER A 317 1.44 18.32 4.09
CA SER A 317 2.14 17.85 5.29
C SER A 317 3.54 18.48 5.38
N SER A 318 4.05 18.63 6.61
CA SER A 318 5.39 19.18 6.89
C SER A 318 6.25 18.21 7.70
N TYR A 319 5.86 16.94 7.77
CA TYR A 319 6.54 15.93 8.58
C TYR A 319 7.17 14.83 7.72
N ARG A 320 8.14 14.15 8.32
CA ARG A 320 8.72 12.90 7.82
C ARG A 320 8.42 11.77 8.78
N LEU A 321 8.19 10.57 8.24
CA LEU A 321 7.92 9.39 9.06
C LEU A 321 9.21 8.84 9.67
N ALA A 322 9.23 8.63 10.99
CA ALA A 322 10.27 7.88 11.68
C ALA A 322 10.06 6.39 11.38
N THR A 323 11.07 5.74 10.82
CA THR A 323 11.01 4.32 10.44
C THR A 323 11.92 3.44 11.32
N GLY A 324 12.43 3.96 12.43
CA GLY A 324 13.32 3.24 13.34
C GLY A 324 12.73 1.95 13.87
N LYS A 325 11.41 1.92 14.13
CA LYS A 325 10.71 0.77 14.68
C LYS A 325 10.71 -0.44 13.70
N ILE A 326 10.39 -0.23 12.43
CA ILE A 326 10.44 -1.32 11.44
C ILE A 326 11.87 -1.69 11.06
N ARG A 327 12.79 -0.72 11.06
CA ARG A 327 14.22 -0.97 10.83
C ARG A 327 14.83 -1.88 11.90
N ALA A 328 14.39 -1.76 13.15
CA ALA A 328 14.81 -2.66 14.23
C ALA A 328 14.41 -4.13 13.98
N LEU A 329 13.41 -4.40 13.13
CA LEU A 329 13.06 -5.76 12.70
C LEU A 329 13.92 -6.28 11.54
N GLY A 330 14.79 -5.43 10.96
CA GLY A 330 15.67 -5.75 9.85
C GLY A 330 15.20 -5.26 8.48
N TRP A 331 14.16 -4.40 8.41
CA TRP A 331 13.71 -3.81 7.15
C TRP A 331 14.52 -2.55 6.80
N GLU A 332 14.91 -2.42 5.54
CA GLU A 332 15.52 -1.20 5.00
C GLU A 332 14.95 -0.88 3.62
N PRO A 333 14.62 0.40 3.32
CA PRO A 333 14.23 0.81 1.97
C PRO A 333 15.45 0.75 1.06
N ARG A 334 15.24 0.34 -0.21
CA ARG A 334 16.35 0.08 -1.15
C ARG A 334 16.44 1.08 -2.30
N TYR A 335 15.36 1.78 -2.61
CA TYR A 335 15.26 2.54 -3.86
C TYR A 335 15.20 4.05 -3.60
N GLY A 336 16.06 4.81 -4.29
CA GLY A 336 16.01 6.27 -4.34
C GLY A 336 14.87 6.78 -5.23
N MET A 337 14.54 8.07 -5.12
CA MET A 337 13.40 8.68 -5.83
C MET A 337 13.49 8.49 -7.35
N ALA A 338 14.63 8.79 -7.96
CA ALA A 338 14.81 8.64 -9.42
C ALA A 338 14.64 7.18 -9.86
N GLU A 339 15.23 6.23 -9.12
CA GLU A 339 15.15 4.80 -9.43
C GLU A 339 13.72 4.27 -9.31
N MET A 340 12.93 4.71 -8.31
CA MET A 340 11.51 4.34 -8.20
C MET A 340 10.75 4.66 -9.48
N TYR A 341 10.96 5.86 -10.06
CA TYR A 341 10.33 6.28 -11.30
C TYR A 341 10.86 5.53 -12.52
N GLN A 342 12.19 5.39 -12.64
CA GLN A 342 12.80 4.66 -13.74
C GLN A 342 12.28 3.22 -13.82
N ARG A 343 12.18 2.53 -12.69
CA ARG A 343 11.66 1.16 -12.61
C ARG A 343 10.16 1.09 -12.92
N MET A 344 9.36 2.05 -12.42
CA MET A 344 7.93 2.14 -12.77
C MET A 344 7.73 2.33 -14.26
N ILE A 345 8.43 3.29 -14.87
CA ILE A 345 8.36 3.57 -16.32
C ILE A 345 8.85 2.36 -17.15
N ALA A 346 9.91 1.69 -16.72
CA ALA A 346 10.39 0.49 -17.38
C ALA A 346 9.33 -0.63 -17.38
N SER A 347 8.56 -0.78 -16.28
CA SER A 347 7.48 -1.76 -16.22
C SER A 347 6.29 -1.47 -17.15
N TRP A 348 6.17 -0.24 -17.67
CA TRP A 348 5.12 0.15 -18.62
C TRP A 348 5.54 0.00 -20.08
N ARG A 349 6.85 -0.11 -20.36
CA ARG A 349 7.41 -0.22 -21.71
C ARG A 349 7.58 -1.65 -22.20
N SER A 350 7.41 -2.62 -21.29
CA SER A 350 7.63 -4.05 -21.52
C SER A 350 6.33 -4.83 -21.87
#